data_c7f8d22f8a51d5f7124108fef39a442b
#
_entry.id   c7f8d22f8a51d5f7124108fef39a442b
#
_cell.length_a   1.000
_cell.length_b   1.000
_cell.length_c   1.000
_cell.angle_alpha   90.00
_cell.angle_beta   90.00
_cell.angle_gamma   90.00
#
_symmetry.space_group_name_H-M   'P 1'
#
loop_
_entity.id
_entity.type
_entity.pdbx_description
1 polymer ?
#
loop_
_entity_poly.entity_id
_entity_poly.type
_entity_poly.pdbx_seq_one_letter_code
_entity_poly.pdbx_strand_id
1 'polypeptide(L)' 'MDNYKAIGIAEGFLPADNEEQIIDAWQYLHDTKIGYQLQGSFGRQLKYLIEQGTIKE' A
#
# COMPACT_ATOMS: atom_id res chain seq x y z
N MET A 1 10.87 -5.31 -1.31
CA MET A 1 10.41 -4.01 -0.75
C MET A 1 10.41 -4.12 0.77
N ASP A 2 10.72 -3.04 1.46
CA ASP A 2 10.70 -3.04 2.92
C ASP A 2 9.62 -2.09 3.44
N ASN A 3 9.43 -2.08 4.78
CA ASN A 3 8.37 -1.28 5.39
C ASN A 3 8.52 0.21 5.08
N TYR A 4 9.74 0.72 5.20
CA TYR A 4 9.98 2.14 4.99
C TYR A 4 9.63 2.55 3.56
N LYS A 5 10.10 1.77 2.58
CA LYS A 5 9.85 2.07 1.18
C LYS A 5 8.37 1.96 0.83
N ALA A 6 7.71 0.91 1.31
CA ALA A 6 6.29 0.72 1.02
C ALA A 6 5.45 1.86 1.60
N ILE A 7 5.71 2.23 2.85
CA ILE A 7 4.98 3.31 3.50
C ILE A 7 5.26 4.64 2.78
N GLY A 8 6.53 4.89 2.46
CA GLY A 8 6.92 6.13 1.79
C GLY A 8 6.27 6.28 0.42
N ILE A 9 6.21 5.20 -0.36
CA ILE A 9 5.57 5.23 -1.67
C ILE A 9 4.06 5.44 -1.51
N ALA A 10 3.43 4.72 -0.59
CA ALA A 10 1.99 4.83 -0.37
C ALA A 10 1.59 6.22 0.09
N GLU A 11 2.43 6.87 0.90
CA GLU A 11 2.16 8.23 1.39
C GLU A 11 2.61 9.32 0.42
N GLY A 12 3.38 8.97 -0.59
CA GLY A 12 3.87 9.95 -1.56
C GLY A 12 5.16 10.63 -1.18
N PHE A 13 5.85 10.17 -0.12
CA PHE A 13 7.14 10.73 0.27
C PHE A 13 8.28 10.22 -0.58
N LEU A 14 8.17 8.99 -1.07
CA LEU A 14 9.19 8.40 -1.92
C LEU A 14 8.64 8.26 -3.33
N PRO A 15 9.47 8.53 -4.35
CA PRO A 15 9.01 8.39 -5.72
C PRO A 15 8.86 6.92 -6.08
N ALA A 16 7.83 6.63 -6.88
CA ALA A 16 7.67 5.32 -7.48
C ALA A 16 8.13 5.41 -8.93
N ASP A 17 8.74 4.34 -9.42
CA ASP A 17 9.23 4.30 -10.80
C ASP A 17 8.08 4.23 -11.80
N ASN A 18 6.96 3.63 -11.40
CA ASN A 18 5.79 3.47 -12.24
C ASN A 18 4.58 3.12 -11.37
N GLU A 19 3.40 3.02 -11.99
CA GLU A 19 2.17 2.67 -11.30
C GLU A 19 2.24 1.30 -10.64
N GLU A 20 2.89 0.35 -11.30
CA GLU A 20 3.01 -1.00 -10.76
C GLU A 20 3.72 -0.99 -9.40
N GLN A 21 4.73 -0.14 -9.25
CA GLN A 21 5.44 -0.04 -7.98
C GLN A 21 4.55 0.53 -6.88
N ILE A 22 3.65 1.44 -7.22
CA ILE A 22 2.68 1.97 -6.26
C ILE A 22 1.74 0.86 -5.80
N ILE A 23 1.26 0.06 -6.74
CA ILE A 23 0.39 -1.07 -6.43
C ILE A 23 1.14 -2.11 -5.58
N ASP A 24 2.39 -2.38 -5.91
CA ASP A 24 3.22 -3.31 -5.13
C ASP A 24 3.40 -2.83 -3.70
N ALA A 25 3.56 -1.53 -3.49
CA ALA A 25 3.69 -0.98 -2.14
C ALA A 25 2.41 -1.22 -1.33
N TRP A 26 1.25 -0.97 -1.91
CA TRP A 26 -0.02 -1.22 -1.24
C TRP A 26 -0.24 -2.71 -0.99
N GLN A 27 0.12 -3.56 -1.95
CA GLN A 27 0.02 -5.02 -1.77
C GLN A 27 0.91 -5.48 -0.61
N TYR A 28 2.12 -4.94 -0.53
CA TYR A 28 3.03 -5.26 0.57
C TYR A 28 2.43 -4.85 1.91
N LEU A 29 1.84 -3.65 1.99
CA LEU A 29 1.23 -3.19 3.24
C LEU A 29 0.06 -4.08 3.65
N HIS A 30 -0.68 -4.61 2.69
CA HIS A 30 -1.76 -5.54 2.96
C HIS A 30 -1.23 -6.89 3.42
N ASP A 31 -0.26 -7.46 2.68
CA ASP A 31 0.25 -8.80 2.94
C ASP A 31 0.93 -8.91 4.30
N THR A 32 1.65 -7.86 4.72
CA THR A 32 2.35 -7.83 5.99
C THR A 32 1.46 -7.35 7.13
N LYS A 33 0.24 -6.91 6.85
CA LYS A 33 -0.71 -6.34 7.81
C LYS A 33 -0.26 -5.01 8.42
N ILE A 34 0.88 -4.50 8.00
CA ILE A 34 1.40 -3.23 8.52
C ILE A 34 0.46 -2.08 8.19
N GLY A 35 -0.14 -2.08 7.01
CA GLY A 35 -1.08 -1.03 6.62
C GLY A 35 -2.26 -0.90 7.55
N TYR A 36 -2.65 -1.99 8.21
CA TYR A 36 -3.79 -1.98 9.14
C TYR A 36 -3.40 -1.50 10.52
N GLN A 37 -2.11 -1.36 10.80
CA GLN A 37 -1.59 -0.85 12.07
C GLN A 37 -1.26 0.63 11.99
N LEU A 38 -1.32 1.21 10.80
CA LEU A 38 -1.07 2.62 10.59
C LEU A 38 -2.37 3.40 10.77
N GLN A 39 -2.41 4.64 10.27
CA GLN A 39 -3.61 5.46 10.40
C GLN A 39 -4.81 4.80 9.72
N GLY A 40 -6.00 5.09 10.21
CA GLY A 40 -7.22 4.51 9.67
C GLY A 40 -7.40 4.71 8.17
N SER A 41 -6.85 5.80 7.62
CA SER A 41 -6.90 6.06 6.19
C SER A 41 -6.22 4.97 5.36
N PHE A 42 -5.15 4.36 5.90
CA PHE A 42 -4.48 3.26 5.20
C PHE A 42 -5.40 2.04 5.10
N GLY A 43 -6.08 1.70 6.18
CA GLY A 43 -7.01 0.57 6.17
C GLY A 43 -8.16 0.78 5.19
N ARG A 44 -8.69 1.98 5.16
CA ARG A 44 -9.78 2.31 4.22
C ARG A 44 -9.31 2.25 2.78
N GLN A 45 -8.11 2.75 2.50
CA GLN A 45 -7.57 2.70 1.15
C GLN A 45 -7.31 1.26 0.71
N LEU A 46 -6.77 0.43 1.61
CA LEU A 46 -6.53 -0.97 1.31
C LEU A 46 -7.84 -1.68 0.99
N LYS A 47 -8.88 -1.44 1.78
CA LYS A 47 -10.19 -2.03 1.52
C LYS A 47 -10.70 -1.63 0.14
N TYR A 48 -10.57 -0.36 -0.20
CA TYR A 48 -11.00 0.14 -1.50
C TYR A 48 -10.24 -0.56 -2.63
N LEU A 49 -8.91 -0.68 -2.49
CA LEU A 49 -8.09 -1.32 -3.52
C LEU A 49 -8.43 -2.80 -3.70
N ILE A 50 -8.75 -3.48 -2.61
CA ILE A 50 -9.17 -4.88 -2.67
C ILE A 50 -10.51 -4.99 -3.40
N GLU A 51 -11.45 -4.11 -3.08
CA GLU A 51 -12.77 -4.10 -3.71
C GLU A 51 -12.69 -3.82 -5.21
N GLN A 52 -11.74 -3.00 -5.62
CA GLN A 52 -11.52 -2.70 -7.02
C GLN A 52 -10.73 -3.79 -7.75
N GLY A 53 -10.19 -4.75 -7.02
CA GLY A 53 -9.36 -5.79 -7.62
C GLY A 53 -7.95 -5.32 -7.97
N THR A 54 -7.56 -4.14 -7.49
CA THR A 54 -6.22 -3.59 -7.75
C THR A 54 -5.16 -4.35 -7.00
N ILE A 55 -5.46 -4.75 -5.76
CA ILE A 55 -4.59 -5.62 -4.98
C ILE A 55 -5.37 -6.87 -4.59
N LYS A 56 -4.66 -7.93 -4.24
CA LYS A 56 -5.25 -9.22 -3.88
C LYS A 56 -5.40 -9.33 -2.38
N GLU A 57 -6.48 -9.98 -1.95
CA GLU A 57 -6.70 -10.24 -0.53
C GLU A 57 -5.60 -11.08 0.11
#